data_170a324e990475f9cadcf81aee115d40
#
_entry.id   170a324e990475f9cadcf81aee115d40
#
_cell.length_a   1.000
_cell.length_b   1.000
_cell.length_c   1.000
_cell.angle_alpha   90.00
_cell.angle_beta   90.00
_cell.angle_gamma   90.00
#
_symmetry.space_group_name_H-M   'P 1'
#
loop_
_entity.id
_entity.type
_entity.pdbx_description
1 polymer ?
#
loop_
_entity_poly.entity_id
_entity_poly.type
_entity_poly.pdbx_seq_one_letter_code
_entity_poly.pdbx_strand_id
1 'polypeptide(L)'
;GKRGLIMGVANDHSLAWGIANKLHQNGADLAFTYQGETFKKRVEPLADSINCIDNLIDCDVLNENELVDAYEFIKDKWGKIDFIVHSIAHSDKNELNGKYINTSRENFLNTLEISCFSLTNITKIFEPIINDNGSILTLTYGGSERVIPNYNVMGVAKAALESSVRYLAVDLGGRGIRINALSAGMMRTLAGSAVKNARSMFKFAEKHKPLKDIPLNLDDIGSSGLYLISDLSRGVTGEIHYVDQGYNVIGMPKTDDL
;
A
#
# COMPACT_ATOMS: atom_id res chain seq x y z
N GLY A 1 -8.61 19.52 -6.46
CA GLY A 1 -8.55 20.05 -5.15
C GLY A 1 -8.94 19.08 -4.01
N LYS A 2 -8.83 17.73 -4.18
CA LYS A 2 -8.96 16.79 -3.05
C LYS A 2 -7.63 16.77 -2.27
N ARG A 3 -7.68 16.56 -0.95
CA ARG A 3 -6.55 16.55 -0.04
C ARG A 3 -6.36 15.16 0.54
N GLY A 4 -5.12 14.69 0.64
CA GLY A 4 -4.89 13.36 1.19
C GLY A 4 -3.50 13.11 1.74
N LEU A 5 -3.45 12.07 2.58
CA LEU A 5 -2.25 11.58 3.24
C LEU A 5 -1.71 10.35 2.51
N ILE A 6 -0.43 10.38 2.16
CA ILE A 6 0.29 9.27 1.54
C ILE A 6 1.31 8.72 2.54
N MET A 7 1.19 7.45 2.86
CA MET A 7 2.07 6.75 3.79
C MET A 7 2.82 5.62 3.10
N GLY A 8 4.12 5.51 3.34
CA GLY A 8 4.94 4.40 2.85
C GLY A 8 5.67 4.66 1.53
N VAL A 9 5.90 5.94 1.17
CA VAL A 9 6.87 6.26 0.11
C VAL A 9 8.28 6.05 0.67
N ALA A 10 9.06 5.18 0.02
CA ALA A 10 10.45 4.89 0.39
C ALA A 10 11.45 5.41 -0.65
N ASN A 11 11.04 5.56 -1.90
CA ASN A 11 11.79 6.11 -3.03
C ASN A 11 10.84 6.29 -4.25
N ASP A 12 11.41 6.71 -5.38
CA ASP A 12 10.72 6.92 -6.66
C ASP A 12 10.15 5.63 -7.32
N HIS A 13 10.57 4.46 -6.83
CA HIS A 13 10.05 3.16 -7.28
C HIS A 13 8.92 2.61 -6.40
N SER A 14 8.55 3.31 -5.34
CA SER A 14 7.47 2.90 -4.44
C SER A 14 6.11 2.95 -5.14
N LEU A 15 5.25 1.95 -4.92
CA LEU A 15 3.88 1.95 -5.43
C LEU A 15 3.11 3.18 -4.94
N ALA A 16 3.31 3.56 -3.67
CA ALA A 16 2.75 4.78 -3.09
C ALA A 16 3.17 6.04 -3.85
N TRP A 17 4.41 6.10 -4.36
CA TRP A 17 4.86 7.23 -5.18
C TRP A 17 4.14 7.29 -6.52
N GLY A 18 3.97 6.13 -7.20
CA GLY A 18 3.18 6.06 -8.44
C GLY A 18 1.75 6.57 -8.25
N ILE A 19 1.11 6.19 -7.13
CA ILE A 19 -0.23 6.66 -6.78
C ILE A 19 -0.21 8.16 -6.47
N ALA A 20 0.73 8.63 -5.64
CA ALA A 20 0.85 10.04 -5.26
C ALA A 20 1.05 10.95 -6.48
N ASN A 21 1.98 10.59 -7.36
CA ASN A 21 2.24 11.36 -8.58
C ASN A 21 1.00 11.45 -9.47
N LYS A 22 0.27 10.34 -9.64
CA LYS A 22 -0.97 10.34 -10.45
C LYS A 22 -2.07 11.18 -9.82
N LEU A 23 -2.22 11.14 -8.50
CA LEU A 23 -3.17 11.96 -7.76
C LEU A 23 -2.83 13.45 -7.88
N HIS A 24 -1.54 13.81 -7.71
CA HIS A 24 -1.06 15.18 -7.87
C HIS A 24 -1.31 15.71 -9.28
N GLN A 25 -0.99 14.93 -10.34
CA GLN A 25 -1.26 15.30 -11.73
C GLN A 25 -2.75 15.56 -12.01
N ASN A 26 -3.64 14.99 -11.18
CA ASN A 26 -5.09 15.20 -11.24
C ASN A 26 -5.59 16.24 -10.21
N GLY A 27 -4.70 17.08 -9.69
CA GLY A 27 -5.01 18.24 -8.87
C GLY A 27 -5.30 17.94 -7.39
N ALA A 28 -4.75 16.84 -6.84
CA ALA A 28 -4.80 16.59 -5.41
C ALA A 28 -3.65 17.30 -4.68
N ASP A 29 -3.96 17.83 -3.49
CA ASP A 29 -2.96 18.31 -2.52
C ASP A 29 -2.55 17.14 -1.61
N LEU A 30 -1.25 16.91 -1.46
CA LEU A 30 -0.71 15.74 -0.77
C LEU A 30 0.13 16.09 0.44
N ALA A 31 0.01 15.28 1.50
CA ALA A 31 0.97 15.19 2.58
C ALA A 31 1.58 13.78 2.60
N PHE A 32 2.81 13.69 3.09
CA PHE A 32 3.55 12.43 3.12
C PHE A 32 4.06 12.13 4.52
N THR A 33 3.94 10.88 4.95
CA THR A 33 4.70 10.40 6.11
C THR A 33 5.98 9.71 5.68
N TYR A 34 7.00 9.84 6.51
CA TYR A 34 8.26 9.09 6.43
C TYR A 34 8.67 8.64 7.82
N GLN A 35 9.53 7.63 7.94
CA GLN A 35 10.05 7.13 9.21
C GLN A 35 11.53 7.48 9.33
N GLY A 36 11.85 8.50 10.12
CA GLY A 36 13.22 8.91 10.47
C GLY A 36 14.05 9.45 9.31
N GLU A 37 15.23 9.94 9.61
CA GLU A 37 16.11 10.68 8.70
C GLU A 37 16.52 9.92 7.43
N THR A 38 16.59 8.56 7.49
CA THR A 38 16.99 7.78 6.33
C THR A 38 15.93 7.81 5.22
N PHE A 39 14.66 7.77 5.58
CA PHE A 39 13.57 7.89 4.62
C PHE A 39 13.29 9.34 4.25
N LYS A 40 13.43 10.28 5.19
CA LYS A 40 13.32 11.71 4.92
C LYS A 40 14.15 12.12 3.71
N LYS A 41 15.45 11.81 3.72
CA LYS A 41 16.39 12.13 2.63
C LYS A 41 15.97 11.58 1.25
N ARG A 42 15.11 10.59 1.21
CA ARG A 42 14.60 9.99 -0.04
C ARG A 42 13.24 10.55 -0.44
N VAL A 43 12.40 10.88 0.53
CA VAL A 43 11.04 11.37 0.30
C VAL A 43 11.03 12.86 0.03
N GLU A 44 11.88 13.63 0.70
CA GLU A 44 11.98 15.08 0.60
C GLU A 44 12.20 15.57 -0.86
N PRO A 45 13.15 15.04 -1.65
CA PRO A 45 13.31 15.45 -3.05
C PRO A 45 12.10 15.10 -3.92
N LEU A 46 11.38 14.02 -3.60
CA LEU A 46 10.17 13.63 -4.31
C LEU A 46 9.02 14.59 -4.01
N ALA A 47 8.81 14.91 -2.73
CA ALA A 47 7.80 15.87 -2.32
C ALA A 47 8.07 17.26 -2.89
N ASP A 48 9.35 17.70 -2.91
CA ASP A 48 9.78 18.96 -3.51
C ASP A 48 9.44 19.02 -5.01
N SER A 49 9.65 17.92 -5.74
CA SER A 49 9.38 17.85 -7.18
C SER A 49 7.92 18.07 -7.56
N ILE A 50 7.00 17.94 -6.59
CA ILE A 50 5.56 18.17 -6.77
C ILE A 50 5.02 19.28 -5.85
N ASN A 51 5.88 20.16 -5.35
CA ASN A 51 5.55 21.29 -4.47
C ASN A 51 4.84 20.89 -3.15
N CYS A 52 5.20 19.75 -2.58
CA CYS A 52 4.62 19.22 -1.33
C CYS A 52 5.65 19.14 -0.19
N ILE A 53 6.79 19.84 -0.28
CA ILE A 53 7.87 19.78 0.71
C ILE A 53 7.43 20.18 2.11
N ASP A 54 6.55 21.18 2.22
CA ASP A 54 6.00 21.67 3.51
C ASP A 54 4.95 20.74 4.12
N ASN A 55 4.73 19.56 3.51
CA ASN A 55 3.73 18.59 3.91
C ASN A 55 4.36 17.24 4.28
N LEU A 56 5.60 17.26 4.78
CA LEU A 56 6.32 16.08 5.23
C LEU A 56 6.19 15.91 6.74
N ILE A 57 5.87 14.69 7.19
CA ILE A 57 5.61 14.38 8.58
C ILE A 57 6.44 13.16 8.97
N ASP A 58 7.28 13.28 10.01
CA ASP A 58 7.95 12.11 10.60
C ASP A 58 6.92 11.28 11.35
N CYS A 59 6.81 10.00 11.05
CA CYS A 59 5.79 9.14 11.64
C CYS A 59 6.18 7.67 11.54
N ASP A 60 6.49 7.06 12.66
CA ASP A 60 6.54 5.61 12.84
C ASP A 60 5.14 5.11 13.28
N VAL A 61 4.56 4.20 12.51
CA VAL A 61 3.23 3.64 12.80
C VAL A 61 3.16 2.80 14.08
N LEU A 62 4.31 2.45 14.66
CA LEU A 62 4.41 1.81 15.97
C LEU A 62 4.41 2.83 17.13
N ASN A 63 4.57 4.11 16.85
CA ASN A 63 4.59 5.17 17.84
C ASN A 63 3.28 5.95 17.84
N GLU A 64 2.42 5.70 18.84
CA GLU A 64 1.11 6.35 18.93
C GLU A 64 1.23 7.89 19.02
N ASN A 65 2.27 8.42 19.68
CA ASN A 65 2.46 9.87 19.76
C ASN A 65 2.74 10.48 18.37
N GLU A 66 3.59 9.84 17.57
CA GLU A 66 3.89 10.32 16.22
C GLU A 66 2.66 10.22 15.29
N LEU A 67 1.79 9.22 15.48
CA LEU A 67 0.51 9.14 14.77
C LEU A 67 -0.44 10.27 15.17
N VAL A 68 -0.49 10.63 16.46
CA VAL A 68 -1.26 11.77 16.96
C VAL A 68 -0.69 13.09 16.43
N ASP A 69 0.64 13.26 16.44
CA ASP A 69 1.30 14.45 15.89
C ASP A 69 1.00 14.60 14.39
N ALA A 70 1.02 13.50 13.64
CA ALA A 70 0.63 13.49 12.23
C ALA A 70 -0.84 13.89 12.02
N TYR A 71 -1.74 13.38 12.86
CA TYR A 71 -3.15 13.78 12.86
C TYR A 71 -3.33 15.26 13.13
N GLU A 72 -2.72 15.81 14.20
CA GLU A 72 -2.85 17.24 14.54
C GLU A 72 -2.23 18.12 13.46
N PHE A 73 -1.08 17.74 12.88
CA PHE A 73 -0.50 18.46 11.74
C PHE A 73 -1.48 18.58 10.56
N ILE A 74 -2.11 17.48 10.16
CA ILE A 74 -3.07 17.47 9.05
C ILE A 74 -4.31 18.28 9.39
N LYS A 75 -4.82 18.15 10.61
CA LYS A 75 -6.00 18.86 11.09
C LYS A 75 -5.76 20.39 11.14
N ASP A 76 -4.61 20.82 11.65
CA ASP A 76 -4.24 22.24 11.72
C ASP A 76 -4.05 22.83 10.31
N LYS A 77 -3.44 22.08 9.41
CA LYS A 77 -3.16 22.54 8.06
C LYS A 77 -4.40 22.59 7.16
N TRP A 78 -5.25 21.57 7.21
CA TRP A 78 -6.36 21.40 6.28
C TRP A 78 -7.73 21.24 6.91
N GLY A 79 -7.80 21.00 8.21
CA GLY A 79 -9.03 20.67 8.94
C GLY A 79 -9.53 19.26 8.63
N LYS A 80 -9.68 18.93 7.35
CA LYS A 80 -10.14 17.62 6.87
C LYS A 80 -9.39 17.18 5.62
N ILE A 81 -9.41 15.87 5.38
CA ILE A 81 -8.85 15.22 4.18
C ILE A 81 -9.90 14.36 3.48
N ASP A 82 -9.69 14.10 2.21
CA ASP A 82 -10.58 13.30 1.36
C ASP A 82 -10.12 11.84 1.26
N PHE A 83 -8.82 11.58 1.45
CA PHE A 83 -8.32 10.22 1.29
C PHE A 83 -7.03 9.95 2.07
N ILE A 84 -6.78 8.65 2.29
CA ILE A 84 -5.51 8.10 2.81
C ILE A 84 -5.03 7.00 1.87
N VAL A 85 -3.74 7.01 1.54
CA VAL A 85 -3.04 5.89 0.91
C VAL A 85 -2.11 5.26 1.94
N HIS A 86 -2.44 4.06 2.37
CA HIS A 86 -1.67 3.26 3.31
C HIS A 86 -0.83 2.22 2.56
N SER A 87 0.47 2.45 2.43
CA SER A 87 1.40 1.55 1.73
C SER A 87 2.55 1.12 2.64
N ILE A 88 2.20 0.64 3.82
CA ILE A 88 3.15 0.27 4.87
C ILE A 88 3.21 -1.25 5.00
N ALA A 89 4.43 -1.78 5.04
CA ALA A 89 4.69 -3.19 5.32
C ALA A 89 6.14 -3.37 5.75
N HIS A 90 6.34 -4.23 6.75
CA HIS A 90 7.66 -4.61 7.21
C HIS A 90 7.66 -6.05 7.77
N SER A 91 8.76 -6.75 7.56
CA SER A 91 9.10 -8.02 8.21
C SER A 91 10.60 -8.21 8.24
N ASP A 92 11.14 -8.98 9.17
CA ASP A 92 12.55 -9.35 9.14
C ASP A 92 12.84 -10.18 7.88
N LYS A 93 13.65 -9.61 7.00
CA LYS A 93 14.06 -10.25 5.73
C LYS A 93 14.77 -11.60 5.92
N ASN A 94 15.40 -11.83 7.08
CA ASN A 94 16.08 -13.09 7.36
C ASN A 94 15.07 -14.21 7.59
N GLU A 95 13.91 -13.91 8.18
CA GLU A 95 12.85 -14.87 8.45
C GLU A 95 11.86 -15.04 7.28
N LEU A 96 11.89 -14.16 6.29
CA LEU A 96 11.18 -14.40 5.03
C LEU A 96 11.79 -15.55 4.22
N ASN A 97 13.04 -15.95 4.53
CA ASN A 97 13.71 -17.03 3.84
C ASN A 97 13.43 -18.40 4.51
N GLY A 98 13.33 -19.46 3.71
CA GLY A 98 13.19 -20.81 4.20
C GLY A 98 11.74 -21.21 4.50
N LYS A 99 11.55 -22.03 5.53
CA LYS A 99 10.23 -22.58 5.87
C LYS A 99 9.44 -21.61 6.75
N TYR A 100 8.19 -21.38 6.42
CA TYR A 100 7.27 -20.56 7.22
C TYR A 100 7.15 -21.03 8.67
N ILE A 101 7.18 -22.35 8.92
CA ILE A 101 7.09 -22.93 10.28
C ILE A 101 8.20 -22.44 11.23
N ASN A 102 9.28 -21.88 10.69
CA ASN A 102 10.39 -21.35 11.49
C ASN A 102 10.21 -19.86 11.86
N THR A 103 9.10 -19.24 11.48
CA THR A 103 8.82 -17.85 11.85
C THR A 103 8.78 -17.71 13.37
N SER A 104 9.58 -16.80 13.91
CA SER A 104 9.57 -16.49 15.34
C SER A 104 8.28 -15.79 15.76
N ARG A 105 7.91 -15.94 17.03
CA ARG A 105 6.77 -15.21 17.60
C ARG A 105 6.98 -13.69 17.50
N GLU A 106 8.20 -13.24 17.74
CA GLU A 106 8.55 -11.82 17.71
C GLU A 106 8.31 -11.23 16.31
N ASN A 107 8.90 -11.84 15.27
CA ASN A 107 8.71 -11.37 13.91
C ASN A 107 7.26 -11.53 13.42
N PHE A 108 6.56 -12.59 13.86
CA PHE A 108 5.14 -12.77 13.54
C PHE A 108 4.31 -11.58 14.06
N LEU A 109 4.45 -11.23 15.34
CA LEU A 109 3.72 -10.12 15.96
C LEU A 109 4.08 -8.78 15.32
N ASN A 110 5.37 -8.50 15.17
CA ASN A 110 5.87 -7.27 14.57
C ASN A 110 5.39 -7.11 13.11
N THR A 111 5.43 -8.18 12.32
CA THR A 111 4.96 -8.15 10.94
C THR A 111 3.47 -7.86 10.85
N LEU A 112 2.64 -8.47 11.69
CA LEU A 112 1.20 -8.21 11.71
C LEU A 112 0.88 -6.81 12.23
N GLU A 113 1.58 -6.34 13.23
CA GLU A 113 1.40 -5.01 13.79
C GLU A 113 1.66 -3.93 12.74
N ILE A 114 2.82 -3.97 12.07
CA ILE A 114 3.20 -2.97 11.05
C ILE A 114 2.41 -3.16 9.75
N SER A 115 2.24 -4.40 9.27
CA SER A 115 1.73 -4.65 7.92
C SER A 115 0.23 -4.91 7.83
N CYS A 116 -0.46 -4.98 8.97
CA CYS A 116 -1.90 -5.20 9.04
C CYS A 116 -2.58 -4.24 10.03
N PHE A 117 -2.24 -4.32 11.33
CA PHE A 117 -2.92 -3.54 12.37
C PHE A 117 -2.74 -2.03 12.18
N SER A 118 -1.62 -1.58 11.65
CA SER A 118 -1.38 -0.16 11.36
C SER A 118 -2.50 0.47 10.51
N LEU A 119 -3.08 -0.27 9.54
CA LEU A 119 -4.23 0.23 8.75
C LEU A 119 -5.42 0.53 9.66
N THR A 120 -5.76 -0.39 10.55
CA THR A 120 -6.88 -0.23 11.49
C THR A 120 -6.63 0.94 12.44
N ASN A 121 -5.42 1.03 12.99
CA ASN A 121 -5.05 2.10 13.93
C ASN A 121 -5.03 3.48 13.27
N ILE A 122 -4.45 3.60 12.07
CA ILE A 122 -4.47 4.85 11.30
C ILE A 122 -5.90 5.23 10.94
N THR A 123 -6.73 4.28 10.51
CA THR A 123 -8.14 4.54 10.21
C THR A 123 -8.86 5.08 11.44
N LYS A 124 -8.68 4.47 12.61
CA LYS A 124 -9.28 4.93 13.88
C LYS A 124 -8.87 6.36 14.24
N ILE A 125 -7.57 6.68 14.11
CA ILE A 125 -7.04 8.00 14.49
C ILE A 125 -7.52 9.10 13.52
N PHE A 126 -7.50 8.82 12.21
CA PHE A 126 -7.79 9.82 11.18
C PHE A 126 -9.26 9.89 10.78
N GLU A 127 -10.09 8.89 11.12
CA GLU A 127 -11.52 8.85 10.78
C GLU A 127 -12.26 10.17 11.09
N PRO A 128 -12.03 10.85 12.22
CA PRO A 128 -12.74 12.10 12.55
C PRO A 128 -12.48 13.25 11.56
N ILE A 129 -11.32 13.25 10.89
CA ILE A 129 -10.96 14.30 9.91
C ILE A 129 -11.05 13.84 8.46
N ILE A 130 -11.47 12.62 8.18
CA ILE A 130 -11.82 12.20 6.82
C ILE A 130 -13.21 12.78 6.48
N ASN A 131 -13.32 13.42 5.33
CA ASN A 131 -14.60 13.90 4.81
C ASN A 131 -15.58 12.74 4.58
N ASP A 132 -16.87 13.00 4.72
CA ASP A 132 -17.88 12.06 4.26
C ASP A 132 -17.72 11.80 2.76
N ASN A 133 -17.93 10.57 2.33
CA ASN A 133 -17.61 10.06 1.00
C ASN A 133 -16.11 10.05 0.67
N GLY A 134 -15.25 10.11 1.68
CA GLY A 134 -13.80 9.94 1.53
C GLY A 134 -13.39 8.54 1.10
N SER A 135 -12.09 8.31 0.94
CA SER A 135 -11.57 7.01 0.49
C SER A 135 -10.26 6.64 1.19
N ILE A 136 -10.13 5.38 1.58
CA ILE A 136 -8.88 4.80 2.08
C ILE A 136 -8.44 3.72 1.09
N LEU A 137 -7.16 3.72 0.73
CA LEU A 137 -6.55 2.72 -0.13
C LEU A 137 -5.37 2.09 0.57
N THR A 138 -5.34 0.75 0.66
CA THR A 138 -4.15 0.02 1.11
C THR A 138 -3.55 -0.82 -0.02
N LEU A 139 -2.30 -1.27 0.17
CA LEU A 139 -1.58 -2.08 -0.80
C LEU A 139 -1.43 -3.50 -0.28
N THR A 140 -1.83 -4.46 -1.11
CA THR A 140 -1.69 -5.90 -0.86
C THR A 140 -0.95 -6.60 -2.00
N TYR A 141 -0.83 -7.92 -1.89
CA TYR A 141 -0.17 -8.75 -2.89
C TYR A 141 -0.76 -10.16 -2.90
N GLY A 142 -0.80 -10.81 -4.06
CA GLY A 142 -1.37 -12.15 -4.27
C GLY A 142 -0.82 -13.28 -3.39
N GLY A 143 0.24 -13.00 -2.60
CA GLY A 143 0.71 -13.87 -1.54
C GLY A 143 -0.24 -14.00 -0.36
N SER A 144 -1.30 -13.20 -0.27
CA SER A 144 -2.41 -13.33 0.67
C SER A 144 -3.27 -14.57 0.41
N GLU A 145 -3.43 -14.94 -0.86
CA GLU A 145 -4.29 -16.05 -1.31
C GLU A 145 -3.50 -17.30 -1.69
N ARG A 146 -2.28 -17.12 -2.18
CA ARG A 146 -1.43 -18.20 -2.71
C ARG A 146 -0.08 -18.18 -2.05
N VAL A 147 0.49 -19.36 -1.85
CA VAL A 147 1.85 -19.45 -1.32
C VAL A 147 2.86 -18.94 -2.34
N ILE A 148 3.53 -17.87 -1.97
CA ILE A 148 4.65 -17.32 -2.72
C ILE A 148 5.94 -17.68 -1.97
N PRO A 149 6.91 -18.34 -2.61
CA PRO A 149 8.18 -18.70 -1.97
C PRO A 149 8.87 -17.48 -1.35
N ASN A 150 9.40 -17.63 -0.14
CA ASN A 150 10.10 -16.57 0.60
C ASN A 150 9.23 -15.33 0.93
N TYR A 151 7.92 -15.44 0.88
CA TYR A 151 7.00 -14.40 1.34
C TYR A 151 6.47 -14.68 2.75
N ASN A 152 6.37 -15.94 3.13
CA ASN A 152 6.12 -16.49 4.48
C ASN A 152 5.10 -15.68 5.30
N VAL A 153 5.50 -15.18 6.48
CA VAL A 153 4.63 -14.43 7.39
C VAL A 153 4.01 -13.18 6.75
N MET A 154 4.67 -12.58 5.77
CA MET A 154 4.09 -11.44 5.05
C MET A 154 2.82 -11.84 4.29
N GLY A 155 2.74 -13.04 3.74
CA GLY A 155 1.52 -13.57 3.12
C GLY A 155 0.36 -13.65 4.11
N VAL A 156 0.63 -14.12 5.33
CA VAL A 156 -0.35 -14.17 6.43
C VAL A 156 -0.79 -12.75 6.82
N ALA A 157 0.15 -11.82 6.94
CA ALA A 157 -0.16 -10.42 7.26
C ALA A 157 -1.02 -9.76 6.16
N LYS A 158 -0.74 -10.05 4.87
CA LYS A 158 -1.57 -9.53 3.76
C LYS A 158 -2.96 -10.15 3.71
N ALA A 159 -3.12 -11.44 4.05
CA ALA A 159 -4.43 -12.06 4.20
C ALA A 159 -5.25 -11.40 5.33
N ALA A 160 -4.61 -11.15 6.47
CA ALA A 160 -5.23 -10.43 7.59
C ALA A 160 -5.59 -8.98 7.19
N LEU A 161 -4.71 -8.28 6.46
CA LEU A 161 -4.95 -6.93 5.95
C LEU A 161 -6.18 -6.88 5.03
N GLU A 162 -6.32 -7.81 4.09
CA GLU A 162 -7.47 -7.90 3.19
C GLU A 162 -8.77 -8.20 3.92
N SER A 163 -8.69 -9.01 4.99
CA SER A 163 -9.84 -9.21 5.87
C SER A 163 -10.19 -7.92 6.61
N SER A 164 -9.21 -7.19 7.14
CA SER A 164 -9.42 -5.91 7.81
C SER A 164 -10.08 -4.86 6.88
N VAL A 165 -9.71 -4.83 5.60
CA VAL A 165 -10.37 -3.96 4.60
C VAL A 165 -11.86 -4.22 4.53
N ARG A 166 -12.30 -5.49 4.55
CA ARG A 166 -13.73 -5.84 4.51
C ARG A 166 -14.48 -5.41 5.78
N TYR A 167 -13.90 -5.60 6.97
CA TYR A 167 -14.51 -5.15 8.22
C TYR A 167 -14.59 -3.61 8.30
N LEU A 168 -13.50 -2.93 7.98
CA LEU A 168 -13.45 -1.46 7.96
C LEU A 168 -14.42 -0.86 6.93
N ALA A 169 -14.67 -1.53 5.80
CA ALA A 169 -15.65 -1.08 4.81
C ALA A 169 -17.07 -1.05 5.38
N VAL A 170 -17.41 -1.99 6.26
CA VAL A 170 -18.71 -2.02 6.95
C VAL A 170 -18.79 -0.90 7.99
N ASP A 171 -17.73 -0.73 8.79
CA ASP A 171 -17.71 0.29 9.86
C ASP A 171 -17.79 1.72 9.31
N LEU A 172 -17.10 1.98 8.20
CA LEU A 172 -16.99 3.31 7.59
C LEU A 172 -18.15 3.65 6.63
N GLY A 173 -18.88 2.63 6.18
CA GLY A 173 -19.92 2.77 5.16
C GLY A 173 -21.05 3.73 5.52
N GLY A 174 -21.36 3.86 6.82
CA GLY A 174 -22.39 4.80 7.32
C GLY A 174 -22.09 6.27 7.01
N ARG A 175 -20.80 6.64 6.84
CA ARG A 175 -20.35 7.96 6.41
C ARG A 175 -20.02 8.05 4.91
N GLY A 176 -20.29 6.98 4.14
CA GLY A 176 -19.93 6.89 2.75
C GLY A 176 -18.41 6.77 2.51
N ILE A 177 -17.60 6.61 3.56
CA ILE A 177 -16.15 6.45 3.43
C ILE A 177 -15.88 5.04 2.90
N ARG A 178 -15.16 4.96 1.79
CA ARG A 178 -14.81 3.71 1.12
C ARG A 178 -13.41 3.28 1.53
N ILE A 179 -13.18 1.98 1.64
CA ILE A 179 -11.85 1.42 1.84
C ILE A 179 -11.65 0.21 0.93
N ASN A 180 -10.54 0.20 0.21
CA ASN A 180 -10.20 -0.86 -0.73
C ASN A 180 -8.71 -1.22 -0.64
N ALA A 181 -8.34 -2.40 -1.15
CA ALA A 181 -6.96 -2.78 -1.33
C ALA A 181 -6.61 -2.90 -2.82
N LEU A 182 -5.42 -2.43 -3.20
CA LEU A 182 -4.85 -2.65 -4.52
C LEU A 182 -3.80 -3.75 -4.42
N SER A 183 -4.04 -4.86 -5.11
CA SER A 183 -3.11 -5.98 -5.23
C SER A 183 -2.26 -5.79 -6.48
N ALA A 184 -1.05 -5.26 -6.30
CA ALA A 184 -0.13 -5.02 -7.40
C ALA A 184 0.58 -6.30 -7.83
N GLY A 185 0.83 -6.44 -9.13
CA GLY A 185 1.73 -7.46 -9.66
C GLY A 185 3.17 -7.26 -9.16
N MET A 186 4.02 -8.22 -9.47
CA MET A 186 5.43 -8.15 -9.07
C MET A 186 6.13 -6.97 -9.74
N MET A 187 6.56 -6.01 -8.92
CA MET A 187 7.32 -4.83 -9.36
C MET A 187 8.63 -4.71 -8.59
N ARG A 188 9.63 -4.07 -9.22
CA ARG A 188 10.95 -3.84 -8.62
C ARG A 188 10.88 -2.68 -7.63
N THR A 189 10.24 -2.89 -6.49
CA THR A 189 10.22 -1.96 -5.37
C THR A 189 11.29 -2.31 -4.34
N LEU A 190 11.55 -1.42 -3.38
CA LEU A 190 12.44 -1.70 -2.26
C LEU A 190 11.97 -2.94 -1.48
N ALA A 191 10.68 -3.02 -1.16
CA ALA A 191 10.07 -4.16 -0.48
C ALA A 191 10.14 -5.45 -1.31
N GLY A 192 9.82 -5.41 -2.60
CA GLY A 192 9.89 -6.56 -3.50
C GLY A 192 11.32 -7.09 -3.68
N SER A 193 12.31 -6.21 -3.62
CA SER A 193 13.73 -6.57 -3.74
C SER A 193 14.30 -7.24 -2.48
N ALA A 194 13.63 -7.10 -1.33
CA ALA A 194 14.02 -7.76 -0.08
C ALA A 194 13.70 -9.27 -0.07
N VAL A 195 12.80 -9.73 -0.95
CA VAL A 195 12.42 -11.14 -1.07
C VAL A 195 13.54 -11.92 -1.77
N LYS A 196 13.98 -13.01 -1.15
CA LYS A 196 15.03 -13.87 -1.75
C LYS A 196 14.55 -14.46 -3.09
N ASN A 197 15.44 -14.50 -4.07
CA ASN A 197 15.13 -14.95 -5.43
C ASN A 197 14.07 -14.12 -6.17
N ALA A 198 13.76 -12.90 -5.73
CA ALA A 198 12.81 -12.01 -6.38
C ALA A 198 13.01 -11.94 -7.90
N ARG A 199 14.27 -11.85 -8.37
CA ARG A 199 14.60 -11.80 -9.82
C ARG A 199 14.06 -12.99 -10.62
N SER A 200 14.15 -14.21 -10.06
CA SER A 200 13.61 -15.42 -10.71
C SER A 200 12.08 -15.42 -10.70
N MET A 201 11.49 -14.96 -9.60
CA MET A 201 10.04 -14.83 -9.46
C MET A 201 9.46 -13.78 -10.43
N PHE A 202 10.17 -12.64 -10.60
CA PHE A 202 9.83 -11.64 -11.63
C PHE A 202 9.81 -12.26 -13.03
N LYS A 203 10.88 -12.98 -13.39
CA LYS A 203 10.96 -13.64 -14.72
C LYS A 203 9.81 -14.65 -14.91
N PHE A 204 9.48 -15.39 -13.85
CA PHE A 204 8.39 -16.34 -13.91
C PHE A 204 7.04 -15.65 -14.14
N ALA A 205 6.73 -14.60 -13.36
CA ALA A 205 5.51 -13.83 -13.51
C ALA A 205 5.41 -13.18 -14.91
N GLU A 206 6.50 -12.56 -15.40
CA GLU A 206 6.58 -11.98 -16.74
C GLU A 206 6.32 -13.01 -17.85
N LYS A 207 6.84 -14.24 -17.70
CA LYS A 207 6.63 -15.31 -18.68
C LYS A 207 5.18 -15.78 -18.72
N HIS A 208 4.47 -15.77 -17.57
CA HIS A 208 3.17 -16.45 -17.45
C HIS A 208 1.97 -15.50 -17.34
N LYS A 209 2.18 -14.18 -17.14
CA LYS A 209 1.07 -13.21 -17.13
C LYS A 209 0.31 -13.20 -18.47
N PRO A 210 -1.03 -13.06 -18.49
CA PRO A 210 -1.82 -12.98 -19.71
C PRO A 210 -1.45 -11.83 -20.64
N LEU A 211 -1.23 -10.62 -20.11
CA LEU A 211 -0.83 -9.44 -20.89
C LEU A 211 0.70 -9.42 -21.09
N LYS A 212 1.22 -10.34 -21.92
CA LYS A 212 2.66 -10.62 -22.06
C LYS A 212 3.47 -9.41 -22.56
N ASP A 213 2.95 -8.66 -23.51
CA ASP A 213 3.71 -7.61 -24.22
C ASP A 213 3.54 -6.22 -23.59
N ILE A 214 2.82 -6.12 -22.48
CA ILE A 214 2.58 -4.87 -21.76
C ILE A 214 3.40 -4.91 -20.48
N PRO A 215 4.44 -4.10 -20.30
CA PRO A 215 5.16 -4.02 -19.03
C PRO A 215 4.27 -3.34 -17.98
N LEU A 216 4.17 -3.93 -16.78
CA LEU A 216 3.55 -3.28 -15.64
C LEU A 216 4.46 -2.16 -15.13
N ASN A 217 3.93 -0.97 -14.99
CA ASN A 217 4.66 0.22 -14.54
C ASN A 217 3.94 0.97 -13.41
N LEU A 218 4.59 1.98 -12.86
CA LEU A 218 4.03 2.77 -11.76
C LEU A 218 2.82 3.60 -12.18
N ASP A 219 2.70 3.97 -13.46
CA ASP A 219 1.55 4.71 -13.97
C ASP A 219 0.28 3.84 -13.99
N ASP A 220 0.40 2.53 -14.24
CA ASP A 220 -0.71 1.57 -14.16
C ASP A 220 -1.23 1.47 -12.72
N ILE A 221 -0.30 1.39 -11.74
CA ILE A 221 -0.63 1.40 -10.32
C ILE A 221 -1.25 2.74 -9.91
N GLY A 222 -0.67 3.84 -10.37
CA GLY A 222 -1.17 5.19 -10.13
C GLY A 222 -2.58 5.39 -10.67
N SER A 223 -2.85 4.93 -11.89
CA SER A 223 -4.15 5.03 -12.54
C SER A 223 -5.24 4.24 -11.81
N SER A 224 -4.91 3.03 -11.36
CA SER A 224 -5.82 2.21 -10.55
C SER A 224 -6.02 2.81 -9.16
N GLY A 225 -4.97 3.36 -8.55
CA GLY A 225 -5.06 4.11 -7.30
C GLY A 225 -5.96 5.35 -7.43
N LEU A 226 -5.81 6.12 -8.49
CA LEU A 226 -6.67 7.26 -8.80
C LEU A 226 -8.13 6.83 -8.96
N TYR A 227 -8.40 5.72 -9.68
CA TYR A 227 -9.75 5.16 -9.79
C TYR A 227 -10.34 4.85 -8.42
N LEU A 228 -9.63 4.10 -7.58
CA LEU A 228 -10.12 3.66 -6.27
C LEU A 228 -10.31 4.82 -5.27
N ILE A 229 -9.54 5.90 -5.41
CA ILE A 229 -9.63 7.08 -4.54
C ILE A 229 -10.69 8.07 -5.03
N SER A 230 -10.88 8.20 -6.34
CA SER A 230 -11.82 9.16 -6.92
C SER A 230 -13.27 8.69 -6.89
N ASP A 231 -14.17 9.61 -7.25
CA ASP A 231 -15.61 9.34 -7.34
C ASP A 231 -15.99 8.37 -8.47
N LEU A 232 -15.04 8.04 -9.37
CA LEU A 232 -15.21 7.01 -10.40
C LEU A 232 -15.52 5.63 -9.78
N SER A 233 -15.04 5.38 -8.57
CA SER A 233 -15.28 4.14 -7.82
C SER A 233 -16.26 4.29 -6.67
N ARG A 234 -17.19 5.28 -6.73
CA ARG A 234 -18.13 5.58 -5.63
C ARG A 234 -18.98 4.39 -5.14
N GLY A 235 -19.16 3.38 -5.97
CA GLY A 235 -19.88 2.15 -5.63
C GLY A 235 -18.97 0.99 -5.20
N VAL A 236 -17.66 1.23 -4.99
CA VAL A 236 -16.67 0.18 -4.70
C VAL A 236 -16.07 0.37 -3.32
N THR A 237 -16.35 -0.55 -2.40
CA THR A 237 -15.75 -0.61 -1.06
C THR A 237 -15.57 -2.07 -0.62
N GLY A 238 -14.55 -2.36 0.17
CA GLY A 238 -14.22 -3.72 0.60
C GLY A 238 -13.57 -4.59 -0.49
N GLU A 239 -13.20 -3.98 -1.62
CA GLU A 239 -12.67 -4.66 -2.81
C GLU A 239 -11.16 -4.90 -2.70
N ILE A 240 -10.73 -6.03 -3.26
CA ILE A 240 -9.32 -6.34 -3.53
C ILE A 240 -9.12 -6.24 -5.04
N HIS A 241 -8.59 -5.11 -5.48
CA HIS A 241 -8.45 -4.77 -6.89
C HIS A 241 -7.09 -5.20 -7.45
N TYR A 242 -7.09 -6.14 -8.39
CA TYR A 242 -5.86 -6.68 -8.97
C TYR A 242 -5.34 -5.81 -10.12
N VAL A 243 -4.07 -5.41 -10.02
CA VAL A 243 -3.32 -4.69 -11.05
C VAL A 243 -2.02 -5.48 -11.29
N ASP A 244 -2.16 -6.65 -11.92
CA ASP A 244 -1.08 -7.64 -12.07
C ASP A 244 -1.06 -8.29 -13.47
N GLN A 245 -1.69 -7.63 -14.43
CA GLN A 245 -1.79 -8.08 -15.81
C GLN A 245 -2.45 -9.46 -15.96
N GLY A 246 -3.34 -9.81 -15.00
CA GLY A 246 -4.06 -11.07 -14.97
C GLY A 246 -3.26 -12.24 -14.40
N TYR A 247 -2.08 -12.01 -13.81
CA TYR A 247 -1.30 -13.09 -13.21
C TYR A 247 -2.07 -13.83 -12.10
N ASN A 248 -2.94 -13.14 -11.37
CA ASN A 248 -3.75 -13.73 -10.30
C ASN A 248 -4.67 -14.85 -10.76
N VAL A 249 -5.12 -14.87 -12.03
CA VAL A 249 -6.05 -15.90 -12.54
C VAL A 249 -5.34 -17.17 -13.03
N ILE A 250 -4.00 -17.16 -13.06
CA ILE A 250 -3.21 -18.30 -13.56
C ILE A 250 -3.10 -19.38 -12.51
N GLY A 251 -3.74 -20.51 -12.73
CA GLY A 251 -3.59 -21.71 -11.90
C GLY A 251 -2.40 -22.58 -12.32
N MET A 252 -2.11 -22.63 -13.64
CA MET A 252 -1.03 -23.41 -14.22
C MET A 252 -0.51 -22.71 -15.49
N PRO A 253 0.81 -22.71 -15.75
CA PRO A 253 1.37 -22.25 -16.99
C PRO A 253 0.81 -23.03 -18.20
N LYS A 254 0.86 -22.44 -19.40
CA LYS A 254 0.54 -23.17 -20.62
C LYS A 254 1.48 -24.36 -20.79
N THR A 255 0.98 -25.47 -21.32
CA THR A 255 1.77 -26.70 -21.52
C THR A 255 3.02 -26.48 -22.37
N ASP A 256 2.96 -25.56 -23.33
CA ASP A 256 4.10 -25.19 -24.21
C ASP A 256 5.16 -24.35 -23.45
N ASP A 257 4.85 -23.91 -22.24
CA ASP A 257 5.75 -23.14 -21.35
C ASP A 257 6.35 -24.02 -20.24
N LEU A 258 5.98 -25.31 -20.17
CA LEU A 258 6.54 -26.31 -19.24
C LEU A 258 7.80 -26.95 -19.85
#